data_f019cd0773b1302e38579d2d25050300
#
_entry.id   f019cd0773b1302e38579d2d25050300
#
_cell.length_a   1.000
_cell.length_b   1.000
_cell.length_c   1.000
_cell.angle_alpha   90.00
_cell.angle_beta   90.00
_cell.angle_gamma   90.00
#
_symmetry.space_group_name_H-M   'P 1'
#
loop_
_entity.id
_entity.type
_entity.pdbx_description
1 polymer ?
#
loop_
_entity_poly.entity_id
_entity_poly.type
_entity_poly.pdbx_seq_one_letter_code
_entity_poly.pdbx_strand_id
1 'polypeptide(L)'
;VGINRVQIGNIGSNDIAYGKVKFYSPEWWEVLHTALKTAGDLGIEVGIFNSPGWSQSGGPWVKPNQAMRYLAESRTNVTGGKLLKIKLPEVGKEAEDVKVLAFPDLETPTSFKAQQEIGSAKTIDFHSDKPATVRSITFECKGNTFLNTAALYAKIDNEYKFIRNITLDRRNAELNVGFVPFERIAASVPETTSSDFRLVFNGDQDKFKN
;
A
#
# COMPACT_ATOMS: atom_id res chain seq x y z
N VAL A 1 -20.19 -32.29 -29.04
CA VAL A 1 -20.02 -31.01 -28.36
C VAL A 1 -18.66 -30.49 -28.80
N GLY A 2 -18.62 -29.45 -29.65
CA GLY A 2 -17.40 -28.97 -30.33
C GLY A 2 -16.40 -28.26 -29.45
N ILE A 3 -15.92 -28.90 -28.38
CA ILE A 3 -14.84 -28.36 -27.55
C ILE A 3 -13.52 -28.65 -28.27
N ASN A 4 -12.78 -27.59 -28.62
CA ASN A 4 -11.49 -27.68 -29.30
C ASN A 4 -10.35 -27.05 -28.47
N ARG A 5 -10.67 -26.41 -27.34
CA ARG A 5 -9.70 -25.82 -26.43
C ARG A 5 -10.17 -25.93 -24.98
N VAL A 6 -9.26 -26.31 -24.09
CA VAL A 6 -9.50 -26.39 -22.65
C VAL A 6 -8.36 -25.68 -21.92
N GLN A 7 -8.62 -25.30 -20.68
CA GLN A 7 -7.60 -24.67 -19.83
C GLN A 7 -7.53 -25.39 -18.47
N ILE A 8 -6.33 -25.74 -18.06
CA ILE A 8 -6.07 -26.30 -16.74
C ILE A 8 -5.73 -25.14 -15.81
N GLY A 9 -6.59 -24.90 -14.82
CA GLY A 9 -6.39 -23.95 -13.76
C GLY A 9 -6.34 -24.67 -12.41
N ASN A 10 -5.26 -24.49 -11.67
CA ASN A 10 -5.13 -25.06 -10.33
C ASN A 10 -5.52 -24.01 -9.30
N ILE A 11 -6.80 -23.78 -9.14
CA ILE A 11 -7.38 -22.77 -8.26
C ILE A 11 -7.87 -23.46 -7.01
N GLY A 12 -7.29 -23.11 -5.85
CA GLY A 12 -7.76 -23.56 -4.55
C GLY A 12 -9.07 -22.84 -4.16
N SER A 13 -9.99 -23.58 -3.56
CA SER A 13 -11.18 -23.00 -2.92
C SER A 13 -11.29 -23.56 -1.52
N ASN A 14 -11.55 -22.70 -0.54
CA ASN A 14 -11.70 -23.09 0.85
C ASN A 14 -12.96 -23.95 1.08
N ASP A 15 -13.92 -23.89 0.13
CA ASP A 15 -15.21 -24.59 0.23
C ASP A 15 -15.16 -25.99 -0.38
N ILE A 16 -14.07 -26.37 -1.01
CA ILE A 16 -13.90 -27.66 -1.68
C ILE A 16 -12.77 -28.43 -1.03
N ALA A 17 -13.07 -29.63 -0.56
CA ALA A 17 -12.05 -30.51 0.01
C ALA A 17 -11.00 -30.87 -1.07
N TYR A 18 -9.73 -30.73 -0.71
CA TYR A 18 -8.64 -31.15 -1.58
C TYR A 18 -8.69 -32.66 -1.82
N GLY A 19 -8.44 -33.04 -3.08
CA GLY A 19 -8.29 -34.44 -3.47
C GLY A 19 -7.05 -35.10 -2.81
N LYS A 20 -6.93 -36.42 -3.00
CA LYS A 20 -5.78 -37.19 -2.47
C LYS A 20 -4.48 -36.90 -3.19
N VAL A 21 -4.53 -36.51 -4.45
CA VAL A 21 -3.35 -36.20 -5.28
C VAL A 21 -2.81 -34.83 -4.87
N LYS A 22 -1.59 -34.82 -4.39
CA LYS A 22 -0.93 -33.59 -3.96
C LYS A 22 -0.25 -32.91 -5.15
N PHE A 23 -0.29 -31.61 -5.18
CA PHE A 23 0.36 -30.80 -6.20
C PHE A 23 1.86 -31.11 -6.27
N TYR A 24 2.36 -31.27 -7.49
CA TYR A 24 3.75 -31.67 -7.79
C TYR A 24 4.18 -33.06 -7.27
N SER A 25 3.27 -33.87 -6.77
CA SER A 25 3.61 -35.27 -6.49
C SER A 25 3.78 -36.08 -7.79
N PRO A 26 4.43 -37.26 -7.75
CA PRO A 26 4.51 -38.14 -8.92
C PRO A 26 3.16 -38.45 -9.55
N GLU A 27 2.16 -38.70 -8.73
CA GLU A 27 0.79 -38.99 -9.16
C GLU A 27 0.17 -37.78 -9.86
N TRP A 28 0.47 -36.55 -9.41
CA TRP A 28 0.00 -35.34 -10.06
C TRP A 28 0.58 -35.20 -11.47
N TRP A 29 1.86 -35.46 -11.63
CA TRP A 29 2.52 -35.44 -12.93
C TRP A 29 1.97 -36.49 -13.87
N GLU A 30 1.68 -37.68 -13.37
CA GLU A 30 1.07 -38.76 -14.16
C GLU A 30 -0.32 -38.38 -14.67
N VAL A 31 -1.17 -37.81 -13.81
CA VAL A 31 -2.50 -37.31 -14.18
C VAL A 31 -2.39 -36.21 -15.23
N LEU A 32 -1.50 -35.22 -15.02
CA LEU A 32 -1.30 -34.14 -15.98
C LEU A 32 -0.83 -34.67 -17.34
N HIS A 33 0.16 -35.57 -17.35
CA HIS A 33 0.69 -36.16 -18.57
C HIS A 33 -0.39 -36.95 -19.34
N THR A 34 -1.19 -37.70 -18.63
CA THR A 34 -2.34 -38.44 -19.21
C THR A 34 -3.35 -37.49 -19.85
N ALA A 35 -3.69 -36.40 -19.15
CA ALA A 35 -4.61 -35.39 -19.67
C ALA A 35 -4.09 -34.73 -20.96
N LEU A 36 -2.82 -34.33 -20.97
CA LEU A 36 -2.17 -33.70 -22.12
C LEU A 36 -2.09 -34.64 -23.32
N LYS A 37 -1.72 -35.92 -23.08
CA LYS A 37 -1.67 -36.94 -24.11
C LYS A 37 -3.07 -37.18 -24.72
N THR A 38 -4.09 -37.35 -23.89
CA THR A 38 -5.46 -37.55 -24.33
C THR A 38 -5.99 -36.37 -25.15
N ALA A 39 -5.71 -35.16 -24.72
CA ALA A 39 -6.05 -33.96 -25.45
C ALA A 39 -5.41 -33.92 -26.84
N GLY A 40 -4.11 -34.27 -26.93
CA GLY A 40 -3.41 -34.38 -28.19
C GLY A 40 -4.03 -35.42 -29.13
N ASP A 41 -4.37 -36.60 -28.60
CA ASP A 41 -5.01 -37.67 -29.38
C ASP A 41 -6.40 -37.25 -29.93
N LEU A 42 -7.07 -36.34 -29.22
CA LEU A 42 -8.40 -35.81 -29.61
C LEU A 42 -8.34 -34.48 -30.38
N GLY A 43 -7.16 -33.93 -30.65
CA GLY A 43 -6.99 -32.65 -31.32
C GLY A 43 -7.46 -31.45 -30.50
N ILE A 44 -7.42 -31.54 -29.17
CA ILE A 44 -7.84 -30.47 -28.24
C ILE A 44 -6.60 -29.68 -27.81
N GLU A 45 -6.64 -28.36 -27.99
CA GLU A 45 -5.61 -27.46 -27.44
C GLU A 45 -5.77 -27.34 -25.93
N VAL A 46 -4.64 -27.42 -25.21
CA VAL A 46 -4.58 -27.26 -23.75
C VAL A 46 -3.75 -26.04 -23.38
N GLY A 47 -4.35 -25.09 -22.70
CA GLY A 47 -3.66 -24.03 -21.98
C GLY A 47 -3.45 -24.40 -20.51
N ILE A 48 -2.34 -23.99 -19.93
CA ILE A 48 -2.09 -24.20 -18.50
C ILE A 48 -1.93 -22.83 -17.82
N PHE A 49 -2.67 -22.64 -16.77
CA PHE A 49 -2.47 -21.50 -15.87
C PHE A 49 -1.16 -21.72 -15.11
N ASN A 50 -0.20 -20.85 -15.28
CA ASN A 50 1.14 -21.01 -14.68
C ASN A 50 1.21 -20.63 -13.21
N SER A 51 0.06 -20.44 -12.56
CA SER A 51 -0.01 -19.94 -11.21
C SER A 51 -1.05 -20.72 -10.41
N PRO A 52 -0.61 -21.58 -9.49
CA PRO A 52 -1.50 -22.20 -8.53
C PRO A 52 -2.12 -21.15 -7.58
N GLY A 53 -3.40 -21.22 -7.41
CA GLY A 53 -4.19 -20.17 -6.79
C GLY A 53 -4.50 -19.03 -7.76
N TRP A 54 -4.90 -17.90 -7.28
CA TRP A 54 -5.22 -16.70 -8.08
C TRP A 54 -4.02 -15.79 -8.35
N SER A 55 -2.87 -16.10 -7.78
CA SER A 55 -1.67 -15.28 -7.87
C SER A 55 -0.66 -15.88 -8.82
N GLN A 56 -0.16 -15.11 -9.76
CA GLN A 56 0.92 -15.53 -10.68
C GLN A 56 2.29 -15.63 -9.99
N SER A 57 2.40 -15.28 -8.74
CA SER A 57 3.65 -15.21 -7.99
C SER A 57 3.64 -16.02 -6.69
N GLY A 58 2.59 -16.78 -6.41
CA GLY A 58 2.40 -17.48 -5.14
C GLY A 58 2.38 -18.99 -5.26
N GLY A 59 2.53 -19.64 -4.12
CA GLY A 59 2.41 -21.08 -3.95
C GLY A 59 3.12 -21.55 -2.68
N PRO A 60 2.80 -22.73 -2.13
CA PRO A 60 3.37 -23.19 -0.86
C PRO A 60 4.88 -23.50 -0.92
N TRP A 61 5.46 -23.53 -2.10
CA TRP A 61 6.89 -23.73 -2.34
C TRP A 61 7.68 -22.40 -2.43
N VAL A 62 7.00 -21.25 -2.50
CA VAL A 62 7.67 -19.95 -2.54
C VAL A 62 8.29 -19.67 -1.19
N LYS A 63 9.60 -19.50 -1.16
CA LYS A 63 10.32 -19.13 0.07
C LYS A 63 10.28 -17.61 0.29
N PRO A 64 10.47 -17.13 1.53
CA PRO A 64 10.46 -15.70 1.83
C PRO A 64 11.40 -14.87 0.93
N ASN A 65 12.57 -15.38 0.60
CA ASN A 65 13.53 -14.72 -0.29
C ASN A 65 13.11 -14.70 -1.77
N GLN A 66 12.08 -15.44 -2.15
CA GLN A 66 11.50 -15.48 -3.50
C GLN A 66 10.17 -14.72 -3.57
N ALA A 67 9.62 -14.33 -2.43
CA ALA A 67 8.36 -13.61 -2.35
C ALA A 67 8.54 -12.13 -2.74
N MET A 68 7.43 -11.49 -3.03
CA MET A 68 7.39 -10.05 -3.25
C MET A 68 7.90 -9.32 -1.99
N ARG A 69 8.73 -8.32 -2.20
CA ARG A 69 9.33 -7.49 -1.14
C ARG A 69 8.74 -6.08 -1.17
N TYR A 70 8.76 -5.45 -0.04
CA TYR A 70 8.40 -4.05 0.13
C TYR A 70 9.43 -3.34 1.00
N LEU A 71 9.49 -2.02 0.91
CA LEU A 71 10.33 -1.20 1.78
C LEU A 71 9.65 -1.02 3.12
N ALA A 72 10.40 -1.35 4.18
CA ALA A 72 10.00 -1.08 5.54
C ALA A 72 11.05 -0.17 6.19
N GLU A 73 10.67 0.58 7.20
CA GLU A 73 11.57 1.48 7.93
C GLU A 73 11.57 1.17 9.43
N SER A 74 12.69 1.43 10.04
CA SER A 74 12.81 1.54 11.49
C SER A 74 13.51 2.85 11.83
N ARG A 75 13.20 3.43 12.97
CA ARG A 75 13.75 4.71 13.42
C ARG A 75 14.33 4.59 14.81
N THR A 76 15.44 5.28 15.03
CA THR A 76 16.08 5.41 16.34
C THR A 76 16.56 6.84 16.52
N ASN A 77 16.12 7.48 17.58
CA ASN A 77 16.60 8.80 17.93
C ASN A 77 17.89 8.67 18.75
N VAL A 78 18.87 9.46 18.40
CA VAL A 78 20.18 9.48 19.07
C VAL A 78 20.60 10.92 19.36
N THR A 79 21.28 11.13 20.49
CA THR A 79 21.85 12.42 20.81
C THR A 79 23.24 12.52 20.16
N GLY A 80 23.42 13.50 19.29
CA GLY A 80 24.69 13.77 18.60
C GLY A 80 25.78 14.34 19.53
N GLY A 81 26.87 14.80 18.92
CA GLY A 81 27.98 15.46 19.60
C GLY A 81 29.12 14.53 20.01
N LYS A 82 29.02 13.21 19.80
CA LYS A 82 30.09 12.24 20.05
C LYS A 82 30.00 11.06 19.12
N LEU A 83 31.07 10.26 19.01
CA LEU A 83 31.03 9.00 18.26
C LEU A 83 30.10 8.02 18.98
N LEU A 84 29.10 7.52 18.28
CA LEU A 84 28.13 6.56 18.77
C LEU A 84 28.27 5.25 18.00
N LYS A 85 28.20 4.13 18.73
CA LYS A 85 28.03 2.80 18.17
C LYS A 85 26.69 2.27 18.65
N ILE A 86 25.72 2.18 17.73
CA ILE A 86 24.35 1.77 18.02
C ILE A 86 24.01 0.53 17.22
N LYS A 87 23.18 -0.33 17.80
CA LYS A 87 22.50 -1.39 17.05
C LYS A 87 21.20 -0.83 16.51
N LEU A 88 21.00 -0.92 15.21
CA LEU A 88 19.74 -0.53 14.57
C LEU A 88 18.63 -1.53 14.90
N PRO A 89 17.38 -1.06 15.06
CA PRO A 89 16.25 -1.96 15.24
C PRO A 89 16.04 -2.85 14.01
N GLU A 90 15.79 -4.13 14.24
CA GLU A 90 15.45 -5.07 13.19
C GLU A 90 13.99 -4.90 12.79
N VAL A 91 13.70 -4.83 11.48
CA VAL A 91 12.34 -4.69 10.93
C VAL A 91 11.69 -6.08 10.77
N GLY A 92 12.49 -7.11 10.58
CA GLY A 92 12.05 -8.50 10.45
C GLY A 92 13.22 -9.44 10.21
N LYS A 93 13.02 -10.74 10.46
CA LYS A 93 14.07 -11.76 10.35
C LYS A 93 14.66 -11.91 8.94
N GLU A 94 13.85 -11.64 7.92
CA GLU A 94 14.23 -11.79 6.50
C GLU A 94 14.44 -10.40 5.85
N ALA A 95 14.54 -9.34 6.64
CA ALA A 95 14.80 -8.01 6.14
C ALA A 95 16.28 -7.84 5.78
N GLU A 96 16.53 -7.10 4.71
CA GLU A 96 17.87 -6.72 4.27
C GLU A 96 17.98 -5.19 4.30
N ASP A 97 19.07 -4.68 4.83
CA ASP A 97 19.32 -3.24 4.89
C ASP A 97 19.57 -2.70 3.46
N VAL A 98 18.67 -1.87 2.99
CA VAL A 98 18.82 -1.18 1.70
C VAL A 98 19.63 0.10 1.89
N LYS A 99 19.31 0.88 2.92
CA LYS A 99 19.98 2.16 3.20
C LYS A 99 19.77 2.59 4.65
N VAL A 100 20.83 3.12 5.24
CA VAL A 100 20.78 3.80 6.53
C VAL A 100 20.92 5.30 6.29
N LEU A 101 20.01 6.09 6.84
CA LEU A 101 20.00 7.54 6.74
C LEU A 101 20.13 8.13 8.13
N ALA A 102 20.94 9.17 8.26
CA ALA A 102 21.01 9.99 9.47
C ALA A 102 20.69 11.44 9.09
N PHE A 103 19.81 12.05 9.83
CA PHE A 103 19.42 13.45 9.62
C PHE A 103 19.11 14.08 10.98
N PRO A 104 19.26 15.41 11.10
CA PRO A 104 18.86 16.11 12.30
C PRO A 104 17.38 15.87 12.59
N ASP A 105 17.05 15.61 13.87
CA ASP A 105 15.65 15.62 14.27
C ASP A 105 15.09 17.03 14.04
N LEU A 106 13.94 17.09 13.38
CA LEU A 106 13.27 18.37 13.20
C LEU A 106 12.81 18.84 14.58
N GLU A 107 13.13 20.08 14.90
CA GLU A 107 12.61 20.74 16.10
C GLU A 107 11.09 20.51 16.17
N THR A 108 10.56 20.43 17.38
CA THR A 108 9.15 20.15 17.67
C THR A 108 8.24 20.78 16.62
N PRO A 109 7.52 19.98 15.83
CA PRO A 109 6.76 20.53 14.74
C PRO A 109 5.75 21.54 15.28
N THR A 110 5.66 22.69 14.62
CA THR A 110 4.61 23.66 14.93
C THR A 110 3.27 22.97 14.76
N SER A 111 2.46 22.92 15.82
CA SER A 111 1.14 22.31 15.73
C SER A 111 0.15 23.28 15.08
N PHE A 112 -0.57 22.79 14.09
CA PHE A 112 -1.70 23.51 13.51
C PHE A 112 -3.00 23.02 14.15
N LYS A 113 -3.87 23.95 14.50
CA LYS A 113 -5.21 23.64 15.00
C LYS A 113 -6.21 23.73 13.85
N ALA A 114 -6.98 22.69 13.64
CA ALA A 114 -8.10 22.74 12.72
C ALA A 114 -9.18 23.65 13.30
N GLN A 115 -9.76 24.50 12.46
CA GLN A 115 -10.83 25.43 12.85
C GLN A 115 -12.22 24.80 12.72
N GLN A 116 -12.33 23.66 12.02
CA GLN A 116 -13.56 22.89 11.82
C GLN A 116 -13.34 21.43 12.23
N GLU A 117 -14.43 20.71 12.51
CA GLU A 117 -14.38 19.27 12.70
C GLU A 117 -13.94 18.55 11.42
N ILE A 118 -12.90 17.73 11.56
CA ILE A 118 -12.39 16.88 10.49
C ILE A 118 -13.39 15.74 10.28
N GLY A 119 -13.93 15.61 9.08
CA GLY A 119 -14.79 14.48 8.70
C GLY A 119 -16.13 14.84 8.09
N SER A 120 -16.66 16.05 8.31
CA SER A 120 -17.92 16.50 7.71
C SER A 120 -17.77 17.73 6.81
N ALA A 121 -16.67 18.46 6.93
CA ALA A 121 -16.45 19.70 6.21
C ALA A 121 -15.77 19.48 4.85
N LYS A 122 -16.30 20.12 3.80
CA LYS A 122 -15.62 20.17 2.48
C LYS A 122 -14.33 20.98 2.54
N THR A 123 -14.23 21.91 3.47
CA THR A 123 -13.08 22.79 3.65
C THR A 123 -12.64 22.73 5.10
N ILE A 124 -11.34 22.54 5.32
CA ILE A 124 -10.72 22.54 6.65
C ILE A 124 -9.64 23.60 6.65
N ASP A 125 -9.77 24.56 7.54
CA ASP A 125 -8.78 25.60 7.80
C ASP A 125 -7.91 25.22 9.00
N PHE A 126 -6.62 25.42 8.85
CA PHE A 126 -5.60 25.15 9.86
C PHE A 126 -4.88 26.45 10.20
N HIS A 127 -4.73 26.70 11.46
CA HIS A 127 -4.02 27.88 11.97
C HIS A 127 -2.95 27.49 12.99
N SER A 128 -1.85 28.21 12.96
CA SER A 128 -0.81 28.18 14.00
C SER A 128 -0.39 29.58 14.41
N ASP A 129 0.01 29.73 15.68
CA ASP A 129 0.40 31.02 16.25
C ASP A 129 1.67 31.61 15.60
N LYS A 130 2.45 30.77 14.94
CA LYS A 130 3.68 31.17 14.24
C LYS A 130 3.73 30.54 12.86
N PRO A 131 4.29 31.25 11.86
CA PRO A 131 4.51 30.65 10.55
C PRO A 131 5.36 29.39 10.64
N ALA A 132 4.98 28.36 9.91
CA ALA A 132 5.76 27.13 9.79
C ALA A 132 5.92 26.74 8.34
N THR A 133 7.06 26.14 8.03
CA THR A 133 7.36 25.62 6.69
C THR A 133 6.87 24.18 6.56
N VAL A 134 5.88 23.98 5.72
CA VAL A 134 5.29 22.67 5.41
C VAL A 134 5.93 22.12 4.15
N ARG A 135 6.35 20.85 4.18
CA ARG A 135 6.94 20.10 3.06
C ARG A 135 6.19 18.80 2.75
N SER A 136 5.35 18.37 3.68
CA SER A 136 4.53 17.18 3.52
C SER A 136 3.27 17.27 4.38
N ILE A 137 2.25 16.54 3.97
CA ILE A 137 1.02 16.34 4.74
C ILE A 137 0.77 14.84 4.85
N THR A 138 0.42 14.40 6.05
CA THR A 138 0.04 13.03 6.32
C THR A 138 -1.43 12.98 6.72
N PHE A 139 -2.18 12.11 6.05
CA PHE A 139 -3.59 11.84 6.33
C PHE A 139 -3.71 10.51 7.05
N GLU A 140 -4.29 10.49 8.23
CA GLU A 140 -4.72 9.29 8.90
C GLU A 140 -6.15 8.97 8.46
N CYS A 141 -6.27 7.88 7.69
CA CYS A 141 -7.54 7.46 7.13
C CYS A 141 -8.11 6.32 7.98
N LYS A 142 -9.33 6.46 8.44
CA LYS A 142 -10.06 5.42 9.16
C LYS A 142 -11.17 4.84 8.29
N GLY A 143 -11.36 3.54 8.40
CA GLY A 143 -12.54 2.88 7.85
C GLY A 143 -12.43 2.45 6.39
N ASN A 144 -13.41 2.73 5.60
CA ASN A 144 -13.70 2.13 4.31
C ASN A 144 -12.74 2.51 3.16
N THR A 145 -12.79 1.75 2.08
CA THR A 145 -12.11 2.08 0.82
C THR A 145 -12.70 3.34 0.21
N PHE A 146 -11.84 4.23 -0.28
CA PHE A 146 -12.27 5.47 -0.92
C PHE A 146 -11.27 6.00 -1.95
N LEU A 147 -11.76 6.88 -2.80
CA LEU A 147 -10.95 7.74 -3.66
C LEU A 147 -11.45 9.17 -3.49
N ASN A 148 -10.55 10.08 -3.12
CA ASN A 148 -10.86 11.51 -3.03
C ASN A 148 -9.66 12.34 -3.49
N THR A 149 -9.87 13.63 -3.70
CA THR A 149 -8.82 14.60 -3.93
C THR A 149 -8.99 15.78 -2.98
N ALA A 150 -7.88 16.29 -2.48
CA ALA A 150 -7.84 17.49 -1.67
C ALA A 150 -6.94 18.53 -2.34
N ALA A 151 -7.41 19.75 -2.46
CA ALA A 151 -6.63 20.90 -2.88
C ALA A 151 -6.06 21.61 -1.65
N LEU A 152 -4.74 21.75 -1.59
CA LEU A 152 -4.04 22.48 -0.54
C LEU A 152 -3.84 23.93 -0.98
N TYR A 153 -4.14 24.83 -0.07
CA TYR A 153 -3.87 26.26 -0.16
C TYR A 153 -3.08 26.73 1.06
N ALA A 154 -2.28 27.76 0.88
CA ALA A 154 -1.63 28.50 1.97
C ALA A 154 -1.99 29.99 1.89
N LYS A 155 -2.15 30.65 3.01
CA LYS A 155 -2.39 32.08 3.07
C LYS A 155 -1.07 32.84 2.92
N ILE A 156 -0.90 33.53 1.80
CA ILE A 156 0.28 34.31 1.44
C ILE A 156 -0.21 35.69 1.04
N ASP A 157 0.37 36.75 1.59
CA ASP A 157 -0.04 38.13 1.36
C ASP A 157 -1.56 38.35 1.63
N ASN A 158 -2.04 37.72 2.69
CA ASN A 158 -3.45 37.77 3.13
C ASN A 158 -4.46 37.09 2.22
N GLU A 159 -4.02 36.36 1.19
CA GLU A 159 -4.85 35.60 0.24
C GLU A 159 -4.49 34.11 0.25
N TYR A 160 -5.49 33.24 0.08
CA TYR A 160 -5.27 31.82 -0.09
C TYR A 160 -4.79 31.51 -1.50
N LYS A 161 -3.51 31.13 -1.63
CA LYS A 161 -2.90 30.72 -2.90
C LYS A 161 -2.86 29.19 -2.99
N PHE A 162 -3.26 28.67 -4.16
CA PHE A 162 -3.21 27.24 -4.44
C PHE A 162 -1.78 26.73 -4.42
N ILE A 163 -1.57 25.61 -3.73
CA ILE A 163 -0.26 24.94 -3.65
C ILE A 163 -0.24 23.67 -4.47
N ARG A 164 -1.20 22.74 -4.22
CA ARG A 164 -1.19 21.42 -4.85
C ARG A 164 -2.52 20.69 -4.69
N ASN A 165 -2.84 19.83 -5.68
CA ASN A 165 -3.83 18.77 -5.51
C ASN A 165 -3.16 17.50 -4.96
N ILE A 166 -3.83 16.85 -4.02
CA ILE A 166 -3.41 15.63 -3.35
C ILE A 166 -4.46 14.56 -3.62
N THR A 167 -4.05 13.43 -4.19
CA THR A 167 -4.93 12.29 -4.38
C THR A 167 -4.88 11.40 -3.14
N LEU A 168 -6.04 11.11 -2.58
CA LEU A 168 -6.25 10.22 -1.44
C LEU A 168 -6.88 8.94 -1.97
N ASP A 169 -6.07 7.94 -2.28
CA ASP A 169 -6.51 6.67 -2.85
C ASP A 169 -6.32 5.52 -1.86
N ARG A 170 -7.42 4.95 -1.42
CA ARG A 170 -7.51 3.77 -0.54
C ARG A 170 -8.49 2.73 -1.10
N ARG A 171 -8.67 2.67 -2.42
CA ARG A 171 -9.58 1.69 -3.04
C ARG A 171 -9.12 0.25 -2.86
N ASN A 172 -7.82 0.05 -2.74
CA ASN A 172 -7.20 -1.26 -2.59
C ASN A 172 -6.75 -1.56 -1.14
N ALA A 173 -7.28 -0.85 -0.16
CA ALA A 173 -6.91 -1.03 1.24
C ALA A 173 -7.20 -2.44 1.78
N GLU A 174 -8.15 -3.15 1.16
CA GLU A 174 -8.51 -4.54 1.52
C GLU A 174 -7.60 -5.59 0.87
N LEU A 175 -6.81 -5.22 -0.12
CA LEU A 175 -5.83 -6.13 -0.71
C LEU A 175 -4.67 -6.32 0.26
N ASN A 176 -4.68 -7.44 0.93
CA ASN A 176 -3.65 -7.83 1.89
C ASN A 176 -2.35 -8.26 1.16
N VAL A 177 -1.78 -7.37 0.38
CA VAL A 177 -0.59 -7.61 -0.45
C VAL A 177 0.53 -6.69 0.01
N GLY A 178 1.17 -7.02 1.10
CA GLY A 178 2.46 -6.45 1.49
C GLY A 178 2.43 -5.07 2.17
N PHE A 179 1.25 -4.51 2.47
CA PHE A 179 1.13 -3.27 3.23
C PHE A 179 -0.04 -3.33 4.21
N VAL A 180 0.01 -2.46 5.19
CA VAL A 180 -1.02 -2.37 6.24
C VAL A 180 -2.27 -1.75 5.62
N PRO A 181 -3.45 -2.40 5.74
CA PRO A 181 -4.71 -1.79 5.35
C PRO A 181 -4.91 -0.46 6.09
N PHE A 182 -5.45 0.53 5.40
CA PHE A 182 -5.71 1.87 5.96
C PHE A 182 -4.48 2.60 6.52
N GLU A 183 -3.29 2.27 6.05
CA GLU A 183 -2.07 3.01 6.39
C GLU A 183 -2.21 4.49 5.99
N ARG A 184 -1.46 5.35 6.68
CA ARG A 184 -1.42 6.78 6.40
C ARG A 184 -1.11 7.06 4.94
N ILE A 185 -1.72 8.12 4.40
CA ILE A 185 -1.35 8.67 3.09
C ILE A 185 -0.44 9.86 3.34
N ALA A 186 0.83 9.74 2.97
CA ALA A 186 1.77 10.85 2.99
C ALA A 186 1.90 11.47 1.60
N ALA A 187 1.78 12.78 1.51
CA ALA A 187 1.94 13.53 0.28
C ALA A 187 3.01 14.61 0.47
N SER A 188 4.03 14.62 -0.39
CA SER A 188 4.97 15.74 -0.45
C SER A 188 4.27 16.96 -1.02
N VAL A 189 4.61 18.15 -0.55
CA VAL A 189 4.12 19.42 -1.09
C VAL A 189 5.28 20.36 -1.33
N PRO A 190 5.16 21.32 -2.26
CA PRO A 190 6.14 22.38 -2.41
C PRO A 190 6.40 23.05 -1.07
N GLU A 191 7.66 23.33 -0.76
CA GLU A 191 8.05 24.03 0.45
C GLU A 191 7.28 25.34 0.57
N THR A 192 6.43 25.45 1.59
CA THR A 192 5.54 26.59 1.76
C THR A 192 5.51 27.01 3.22
N THR A 193 5.80 28.28 3.49
CA THR A 193 5.77 28.87 4.82
C THR A 193 4.52 29.72 5.00
N SER A 194 3.70 29.37 5.99
CA SER A 194 2.50 30.13 6.36
C SER A 194 2.07 29.80 7.79
N SER A 195 1.28 30.67 8.40
CA SER A 195 0.51 30.37 9.62
C SER A 195 -0.84 29.73 9.33
N ASP A 196 -1.34 29.89 8.11
CA ASP A 196 -2.69 29.48 7.73
C ASP A 196 -2.65 28.60 6.48
N PHE A 197 -3.22 27.42 6.59
CA PHE A 197 -3.39 26.50 5.48
C PHE A 197 -4.87 26.11 5.35
N ARG A 198 -5.28 25.75 4.15
CA ARG A 198 -6.62 25.29 3.83
C ARG A 198 -6.58 24.04 2.98
N LEU A 199 -7.37 23.05 3.35
CA LEU A 199 -7.67 21.86 2.53
C LEU A 199 -9.11 21.96 2.03
N VAL A 200 -9.28 21.77 0.72
CA VAL A 200 -10.61 21.71 0.08
C VAL A 200 -10.76 20.34 -0.55
N PHE A 201 -11.72 19.55 -0.07
CA PHE A 201 -11.98 18.20 -0.58
C PHE A 201 -13.00 18.25 -1.72
N ASN A 202 -12.71 17.57 -2.82
CA ASN A 202 -13.52 17.56 -4.04
C ASN A 202 -14.43 16.33 -4.19
N GLY A 203 -14.34 15.35 -3.28
CA GLY A 203 -15.11 14.12 -3.33
C GLY A 203 -16.33 14.11 -2.38
N ASP A 204 -17.05 12.99 -2.42
CA ASP A 204 -18.18 12.74 -1.54
C ASP A 204 -17.70 12.59 -0.09
N GLN A 205 -18.11 13.52 0.76
CA GLN A 205 -17.69 13.59 2.16
C GLN A 205 -18.38 12.53 3.04
N ASP A 206 -19.48 11.94 2.59
CA ASP A 206 -20.21 10.94 3.37
C ASP A 206 -19.39 9.64 3.59
N LYS A 207 -18.36 9.44 2.81
CA LYS A 207 -17.42 8.29 2.96
C LYS A 207 -16.34 8.51 4.02
N PHE A 208 -16.22 9.70 4.58
CA PHE A 208 -15.29 10.00 5.68
C PHE A 208 -15.96 10.01 7.06
N LYS A 209 -17.27 9.79 7.10
CA LYS A 209 -18.01 9.61 8.35
C LYS A 209 -17.78 8.18 8.84
N ASN A 210 -16.81 8.00 9.74
CA ASN A 210 -16.78 7.09 10.90
C ASN A 210 -15.38 7.07 11.49
#